data_814c982ac7c8b97ec02cdbb15fe4e31b
#
_entry.id   814c982ac7c8b97ec02cdbb15fe4e31b
#
_cell.length_a   1.000
_cell.length_b   1.000
_cell.length_c   1.000
_cell.angle_alpha   90.00
_cell.angle_beta   90.00
_cell.angle_gamma   90.00
#
_symmetry.space_group_name_H-M   'P 1'
#
loop_
_entity.id
_entity.type
_entity.pdbx_description
1 polymer ?
#
loop_
_entity_poly.entity_id
_entity_poly.type
_entity_poly.pdbx_seq_one_letter_code
_entity_poly.pdbx_strand_id
1 'polypeptide(L)'
;MKIRMTAGLFVVAALMAFAYRGARAQTPHASSAPGVVRFEAHDVDAAFRGGYSVSVADFNKDGKPDVIANSLAVSELAWYENPTWTRHIIVPEMQQIVNQAMADLDGDGIPEVAFQSSFAMQAANSPGLNWIARHDGDPKQPWKVEKIDQFPTSHHVAWADLDGDGTKELLNAPLIGEKSLAPTYDQDKASVFWYSTKDWKRHVVTSDIPGIIHRVRPVKWDGSKREQFLVASFEGIGLYSASGSGDGMKFEKQLLSAGHAEKAPRLGASDVGVGTQNGTRFVASVEPWHGNEVVIYTQKSGKWERRVIFDKVSSGHEVAVVDLNGDGRDDVVANDNGRVTPQNPNGTPGVHVFFAPADVATGEWTYVRIEDKLAMNSCVGVDINGDRRNDLVCTGAGGAIRWYENMGK
;
A
#
# COMPACT_ATOMS: atom_id res chain seq x y z
N MET A 1 2.86 5.75 76.56
CA MET A 1 1.93 5.28 75.54
C MET A 1 1.83 6.37 74.49
N LYS A 2 2.52 6.23 73.34
CA LYS A 2 2.66 7.29 72.33
C LYS A 2 1.58 7.09 71.25
N ILE A 3 0.72 8.08 71.11
CA ILE A 3 -0.31 8.12 70.06
C ILE A 3 0.34 8.77 68.83
N ARG A 4 0.34 8.06 67.70
CA ARG A 4 0.73 8.59 66.40
C ARG A 4 -0.53 9.09 65.66
N MET A 5 -0.53 10.38 65.34
CA MET A 5 -1.50 10.98 64.42
C MET A 5 -1.06 10.73 62.96
N THR A 6 -1.92 10.14 62.17
CA THR A 6 -1.81 10.04 60.74
C THR A 6 -2.54 11.22 60.07
N ALA A 7 -1.80 12.03 59.29
CA ALA A 7 -2.35 13.11 58.51
C ALA A 7 -2.92 12.55 57.18
N GLY A 8 -4.18 12.80 56.95
CA GLY A 8 -4.82 12.49 55.67
C GLY A 8 -4.58 13.58 54.66
N LEU A 9 -4.13 13.20 53.46
CA LEU A 9 -3.90 14.07 52.33
C LEU A 9 -5.21 14.12 51.51
N PHE A 10 -5.87 15.30 51.49
CA PHE A 10 -6.97 15.57 50.57
C PHE A 10 -6.41 16.01 49.22
N VAL A 11 -6.64 15.20 48.16
CA VAL A 11 -6.38 15.57 46.80
C VAL A 11 -7.64 16.25 46.24
N VAL A 12 -7.56 17.54 45.98
CA VAL A 12 -8.61 18.32 45.28
C VAL A 12 -8.38 18.13 43.78
N ALA A 13 -9.25 17.39 43.13
CA ALA A 13 -9.28 17.31 41.65
C ALA A 13 -9.95 18.54 41.07
N ALA A 14 -9.17 19.43 40.44
CA ALA A 14 -9.69 20.53 39.65
C ALA A 14 -10.10 20.03 38.26
N LEU A 15 -11.39 20.02 37.96
CA LEU A 15 -11.94 19.80 36.62
C LEU A 15 -11.70 21.05 35.77
N MET A 16 -10.74 21.03 34.86
CA MET A 16 -10.63 22.00 33.79
C MET A 16 -11.53 21.57 32.62
N ALA A 17 -12.64 22.30 32.44
CA ALA A 17 -13.43 22.21 31.22
C ALA A 17 -12.71 22.92 30.08
N PHE A 18 -12.14 22.16 29.14
CA PHE A 18 -11.65 22.72 27.89
C PHE A 18 -12.82 22.96 26.94
N ALA A 19 -13.13 24.23 26.70
CA ALA A 19 -14.04 24.64 25.64
C ALA A 19 -13.38 24.37 24.28
N TYR A 20 -13.89 23.39 23.55
CA TYR A 20 -13.52 23.12 22.16
C TYR A 20 -14.02 24.27 21.29
N ARG A 21 -13.16 25.23 20.98
CA ARG A 21 -13.38 26.18 19.89
C ARG A 21 -13.07 25.45 18.60
N GLY A 22 -14.09 25.23 17.77
CA GLY A 22 -13.94 24.67 16.44
C GLY A 22 -12.90 25.47 15.63
N ALA A 23 -11.76 24.86 15.37
CA ALA A 23 -10.79 25.37 14.43
C ALA A 23 -11.36 25.20 13.02
N ARG A 24 -11.61 26.32 12.32
CA ARG A 24 -11.82 26.30 10.88
C ARG A 24 -10.60 25.66 10.24
N ALA A 25 -10.82 24.66 9.37
CA ALA A 25 -9.79 24.06 8.54
C ALA A 25 -9.06 25.17 7.78
N GLN A 26 -7.78 25.36 8.09
CA GLN A 26 -6.89 26.15 7.24
C GLN A 26 -6.47 25.26 6.08
N THR A 27 -6.82 25.69 4.87
CA THR A 27 -6.32 25.11 3.62
C THR A 27 -4.80 25.01 3.64
N PRO A 28 -4.22 23.87 3.25
CA PRO A 28 -2.77 23.75 3.14
C PRO A 28 -2.24 24.74 2.11
N HIS A 29 -1.14 25.41 2.40
CA HIS A 29 -0.43 26.25 1.45
C HIS A 29 0.19 25.36 0.36
N ALA A 30 -0.53 25.15 -0.74
CA ALA A 30 0.06 24.65 -1.96
C ALA A 30 1.01 25.72 -2.52
N SER A 31 2.27 25.37 -2.73
CA SER A 31 3.23 26.20 -3.47
C SER A 31 2.70 26.39 -4.90
N SER A 32 2.25 27.57 -5.24
CA SER A 32 1.72 27.91 -6.56
C SER A 32 2.85 28.23 -7.55
N ALA A 33 3.60 27.22 -7.98
CA ALA A 33 4.37 27.35 -9.21
C ALA A 33 3.38 27.35 -10.41
N PRO A 34 3.49 28.27 -11.36
CA PRO A 34 2.59 28.29 -12.52
C PRO A 34 2.65 26.97 -13.30
N GLY A 35 1.48 26.35 -13.54
CA GLY A 35 1.38 25.11 -14.32
C GLY A 35 1.45 23.81 -13.52
N VAL A 36 1.52 23.85 -12.20
CA VAL A 36 1.44 22.68 -11.31
C VAL A 36 -0.01 22.43 -10.90
N VAL A 37 -0.42 21.17 -10.90
CA VAL A 37 -1.73 20.71 -10.42
C VAL A 37 -1.92 21.07 -8.94
N ARG A 38 -3.08 21.61 -8.61
CA ARG A 38 -3.48 21.86 -7.23
C ARG A 38 -4.32 20.72 -6.71
N PHE A 39 -4.19 20.43 -5.41
CA PHE A 39 -4.98 19.42 -4.73
C PHE A 39 -5.74 20.03 -3.56
N GLU A 40 -6.99 19.60 -3.39
CA GLU A 40 -7.83 19.94 -2.23
C GLU A 40 -8.09 18.66 -1.43
N ALA A 41 -7.89 18.72 -0.11
CA ALA A 41 -8.02 17.55 0.75
C ALA A 41 -9.43 17.42 1.32
N HIS A 42 -10.01 16.22 1.18
CA HIS A 42 -11.33 15.86 1.71
C HIS A 42 -11.23 14.59 2.55
N ASP A 43 -11.93 14.56 3.67
CA ASP A 43 -11.94 13.37 4.52
C ASP A 43 -13.04 12.40 4.07
N VAL A 44 -12.67 11.14 3.86
CA VAL A 44 -13.59 10.00 3.77
C VAL A 44 -13.96 9.55 5.18
N ASP A 45 -12.95 9.36 6.04
CA ASP A 45 -13.10 9.09 7.46
C ASP A 45 -11.95 9.75 8.24
N ALA A 46 -12.25 10.87 8.90
CA ALA A 46 -11.27 11.63 9.69
C ALA A 46 -10.88 10.97 11.01
N ALA A 47 -11.56 9.90 11.41
CA ALA A 47 -11.34 9.20 12.67
C ALA A 47 -10.70 7.80 12.48
N PHE A 48 -10.37 7.41 11.24
CA PHE A 48 -9.80 6.10 10.92
C PHE A 48 -8.37 5.99 11.44
N ARG A 49 -8.16 5.20 12.48
CA ARG A 49 -6.86 5.08 13.17
C ARG A 49 -6.03 3.93 12.64
N GLY A 50 -4.72 4.13 12.57
CA GLY A 50 -3.76 3.07 12.25
C GLY A 50 -3.92 2.52 10.83
N GLY A 51 -4.37 3.33 9.88
CA GLY A 51 -4.53 2.94 8.49
C GLY A 51 -3.24 2.38 7.91
N TYR A 52 -3.35 1.33 7.09
CA TYR A 52 -2.19 0.65 6.54
C TYR A 52 -2.22 0.59 5.01
N SER A 53 -3.29 0.07 4.42
CA SER A 53 -3.46 0.00 2.97
C SER A 53 -4.85 0.50 2.56
N VAL A 54 -4.95 1.16 1.41
CA VAL A 54 -6.18 1.64 0.79
C VAL A 54 -6.28 1.13 -0.64
N SER A 55 -7.51 0.87 -1.06
CA SER A 55 -7.83 0.48 -2.43
C SER A 55 -9.21 1.01 -2.81
N VAL A 56 -9.56 0.91 -4.09
CA VAL A 56 -10.85 1.35 -4.61
C VAL A 56 -11.47 0.29 -5.50
N ALA A 57 -12.79 0.15 -5.41
CA ALA A 57 -13.60 -0.69 -6.29
C ALA A 57 -15.05 -0.23 -6.23
N ASP A 58 -15.87 -0.60 -7.20
CA ASP A 58 -17.32 -0.37 -7.16
C ASP A 58 -17.97 -1.55 -6.41
N PHE A 59 -18.32 -1.35 -5.14
CA PHE A 59 -18.89 -2.38 -4.27
C PHE A 59 -20.40 -2.49 -4.34
N ASN A 60 -21.09 -1.53 -5.00
CA ASN A 60 -22.55 -1.48 -5.07
C ASN A 60 -23.10 -1.42 -6.49
N LYS A 61 -22.24 -1.47 -7.52
CA LYS A 61 -22.56 -1.39 -8.96
C LYS A 61 -23.25 -0.08 -9.37
N ASP A 62 -22.91 1.03 -8.73
CA ASP A 62 -23.42 2.35 -9.10
C ASP A 62 -22.53 3.07 -10.13
N GLY A 63 -21.42 2.45 -10.52
CA GLY A 63 -20.45 2.97 -11.49
C GLY A 63 -19.46 3.96 -10.91
N LYS A 64 -19.43 4.15 -9.59
CA LYS A 64 -18.47 5.02 -8.90
C LYS A 64 -17.49 4.17 -8.09
N PRO A 65 -16.22 4.58 -8.01
CA PRO A 65 -15.27 3.90 -7.17
C PRO A 65 -15.53 4.21 -5.68
N ASP A 66 -15.83 3.16 -4.91
CA ASP A 66 -15.90 3.20 -3.46
C ASP A 66 -14.51 2.98 -2.86
N VAL A 67 -14.34 3.32 -1.58
CA VAL A 67 -13.06 3.20 -0.89
C VAL A 67 -13.08 2.04 0.10
N ILE A 68 -12.06 1.20 0.09
CA ILE A 68 -11.80 0.21 1.14
C ILE A 68 -10.44 0.47 1.76
N ALA A 69 -10.36 0.43 3.09
CA ALA A 69 -9.10 0.57 3.81
C ALA A 69 -9.02 -0.41 4.98
N ASN A 70 -7.83 -0.90 5.25
CA ASN A 70 -7.55 -1.70 6.43
C ASN A 70 -6.68 -0.95 7.43
N SER A 71 -6.64 -1.51 8.63
CA SER A 71 -5.92 -0.93 9.76
C SER A 71 -5.30 -2.00 10.66
N LEU A 72 -4.14 -1.68 11.23
CA LEU A 72 -3.54 -2.47 12.29
C LEU A 72 -4.14 -2.16 13.68
N ALA A 73 -4.98 -1.12 13.80
CA ALA A 73 -5.53 -0.64 15.07
C ALA A 73 -7.06 -0.73 15.17
N VAL A 74 -7.76 -0.81 14.03
CA VAL A 74 -9.22 -0.99 13.97
C VAL A 74 -9.55 -2.47 13.76
N SER A 75 -10.51 -2.99 14.52
CA SER A 75 -10.85 -4.44 14.53
C SER A 75 -11.94 -4.80 13.52
N GLU A 76 -11.95 -4.19 12.35
CA GLU A 76 -12.92 -4.46 11.29
C GLU A 76 -12.34 -4.15 9.91
N LEU A 77 -12.93 -4.74 8.87
CA LEU A 77 -12.73 -4.34 7.48
C LEU A 77 -14.04 -3.75 6.97
N ALA A 78 -13.98 -2.56 6.40
CA ALA A 78 -15.14 -1.85 5.89
C ALA A 78 -14.82 -1.14 4.57
N TRP A 79 -15.87 -0.91 3.77
CA TRP A 79 -15.81 -0.04 2.60
C TRP A 79 -16.69 1.21 2.82
N TYR A 80 -16.42 2.26 2.09
CA TYR A 80 -17.05 3.56 2.19
C TYR A 80 -17.67 3.94 0.87
N GLU A 81 -19.00 4.09 0.88
CA GLU A 81 -19.84 4.34 -0.31
C GLU A 81 -19.64 5.75 -0.85
N ASN A 82 -19.21 5.89 -2.07
CA ASN A 82 -19.07 7.16 -2.77
C ASN A 82 -20.44 7.65 -3.31
N PRO A 83 -20.85 8.93 -3.14
CA PRO A 83 -20.10 10.06 -2.57
C PRO A 83 -20.42 10.36 -1.12
N THR A 84 -21.22 9.55 -0.46
CA THR A 84 -21.74 9.83 0.88
C THR A 84 -20.75 9.49 1.98
N TRP A 85 -19.77 8.65 1.67
CA TRP A 85 -18.80 8.04 2.58
C TRP A 85 -19.47 7.25 3.70
N THR A 86 -20.68 6.75 3.42
CA THR A 86 -21.37 5.84 4.34
C THR A 86 -20.54 4.56 4.49
N ARG A 87 -20.21 4.21 5.73
CA ARG A 87 -19.40 3.05 6.05
C ARG A 87 -20.25 1.78 6.10
N HIS A 88 -19.82 0.73 5.38
CA HIS A 88 -20.40 -0.60 5.36
C HIS A 88 -19.39 -1.62 5.82
N ILE A 89 -19.74 -2.42 6.84
CA ILE A 89 -18.81 -3.40 7.42
C ILE A 89 -18.82 -4.67 6.59
N ILE A 90 -17.65 -5.05 6.06
CA ILE A 90 -17.42 -6.35 5.42
C ILE A 90 -17.23 -7.41 6.49
N VAL A 91 -16.27 -7.18 7.40
CA VAL A 91 -15.88 -8.15 8.44
C VAL A 91 -15.82 -7.43 9.77
N PRO A 92 -16.67 -7.74 10.74
CA PRO A 92 -16.52 -7.28 12.12
C PRO A 92 -15.47 -8.11 12.88
N GLU A 93 -14.93 -7.54 13.94
CA GLU A 93 -14.10 -8.23 14.95
C GLU A 93 -12.84 -8.95 14.44
N MET A 94 -12.24 -8.43 13.36
CA MET A 94 -10.98 -8.93 12.80
C MET A 94 -9.82 -7.99 13.13
N GLN A 95 -8.75 -8.51 13.72
CA GLN A 95 -7.65 -7.68 14.23
C GLN A 95 -6.42 -7.69 13.32
N GLN A 96 -5.68 -6.57 13.33
CA GLN A 96 -4.39 -6.44 12.67
C GLN A 96 -4.48 -6.82 11.19
N ILE A 97 -5.46 -6.24 10.49
CA ILE A 97 -5.60 -6.42 9.04
C ILE A 97 -4.51 -5.58 8.36
N VAL A 98 -3.63 -6.26 7.60
CA VAL A 98 -2.43 -5.63 7.05
C VAL A 98 -2.52 -5.36 5.55
N ASN A 99 -3.29 -6.15 4.82
CA ASN A 99 -3.46 -5.96 3.39
C ASN A 99 -4.78 -6.56 2.89
N GLN A 100 -5.28 -6.05 1.76
CA GLN A 100 -6.43 -6.58 1.03
C GLN A 100 -6.23 -6.45 -0.49
N ALA A 101 -6.90 -7.32 -1.22
CA ALA A 101 -6.98 -7.29 -2.68
C ALA A 101 -8.38 -7.70 -3.15
N MET A 102 -8.89 -7.05 -4.19
CA MET A 102 -10.23 -7.26 -4.71
C MET A 102 -10.18 -7.84 -6.12
N ALA A 103 -11.08 -8.77 -6.40
CA ALA A 103 -11.36 -9.27 -7.74
C ALA A 103 -12.79 -9.80 -7.80
N ASP A 104 -13.48 -9.51 -8.88
CA ASP A 104 -14.78 -10.15 -9.20
C ASP A 104 -14.48 -11.58 -9.67
N LEU A 105 -14.71 -12.56 -8.80
CA LEU A 105 -14.38 -13.97 -9.03
C LEU A 105 -15.54 -14.78 -9.58
N ASP A 106 -16.76 -14.34 -9.34
CA ASP A 106 -17.98 -15.04 -9.79
C ASP A 106 -18.68 -14.34 -10.96
N GLY A 107 -18.19 -13.16 -11.37
CA GLY A 107 -18.68 -12.41 -12.53
C GLY A 107 -19.96 -11.64 -12.25
N ASP A 108 -20.31 -11.43 -10.99
CA ASP A 108 -21.50 -10.69 -10.62
C ASP A 108 -21.31 -9.17 -10.63
N GLY A 109 -20.07 -8.68 -10.78
CA GLY A 109 -19.68 -7.27 -10.87
C GLY A 109 -19.43 -6.61 -9.52
N ILE A 110 -19.50 -7.33 -8.40
CA ILE A 110 -19.06 -6.88 -7.07
C ILE A 110 -17.82 -7.69 -6.69
N PRO A 111 -16.68 -7.07 -6.41
CA PRO A 111 -15.48 -7.85 -6.18
C PRO A 111 -15.48 -8.52 -4.80
N GLU A 112 -15.07 -9.79 -4.76
CA GLU A 112 -14.66 -10.44 -3.52
C GLU A 112 -13.40 -9.79 -2.98
N VAL A 113 -13.23 -9.87 -1.64
CA VAL A 113 -12.09 -9.30 -0.93
C VAL A 113 -11.25 -10.39 -0.29
N ALA A 114 -10.06 -10.64 -0.85
CA ALA A 114 -9.02 -11.37 -0.13
C ALA A 114 -8.31 -10.44 0.84
N PHE A 115 -8.06 -10.88 2.08
CA PHE A 115 -7.37 -10.05 3.06
C PHE A 115 -6.55 -10.87 4.05
N GLN A 116 -5.63 -10.20 4.73
CA GLN A 116 -4.73 -10.81 5.72
C GLN A 116 -4.90 -10.17 7.08
N SER A 117 -4.93 -11.00 8.12
CA SER A 117 -5.12 -10.54 9.51
C SER A 117 -4.16 -11.21 10.48
N SER A 118 -4.20 -10.76 11.73
CA SER A 118 -3.34 -11.24 12.81
C SER A 118 -1.85 -11.10 12.48
N PHE A 119 -1.51 -9.99 11.83
CA PHE A 119 -0.14 -9.66 11.45
C PHE A 119 0.67 -9.15 12.65
N ALA A 120 1.92 -9.59 12.76
CA ALA A 120 2.95 -9.00 13.60
C ALA A 120 4.33 -9.16 12.93
N MET A 121 5.30 -8.35 13.37
CA MET A 121 6.68 -8.34 12.82
C MET A 121 7.52 -9.55 13.24
N GLN A 122 7.00 -10.46 14.07
CA GLN A 122 7.68 -11.66 14.52
C GLN A 122 6.81 -12.88 14.21
N ALA A 123 7.36 -13.87 13.53
CA ALA A 123 6.63 -15.09 13.13
C ALA A 123 5.94 -15.80 14.30
N ALA A 124 6.58 -15.85 15.48
CA ALA A 124 6.02 -16.46 16.68
C ALA A 124 4.71 -15.79 17.16
N ASN A 125 4.49 -14.52 16.83
CA ASN A 125 3.33 -13.73 17.25
C ASN A 125 2.40 -13.37 16.08
N SER A 126 2.72 -13.85 14.88
CA SER A 126 2.01 -13.53 13.64
C SER A 126 1.52 -14.81 12.98
N PRO A 127 0.34 -15.32 13.34
CA PRO A 127 -0.22 -16.50 12.68
C PRO A 127 -0.42 -16.28 11.17
N GLY A 128 -0.61 -15.04 10.72
CA GLY A 128 -0.72 -14.70 9.29
C GLY A 128 -1.90 -15.39 8.64
N LEU A 129 -3.11 -15.04 9.08
CA LEU A 129 -4.34 -15.62 8.57
C LEU A 129 -4.72 -14.99 7.24
N ASN A 130 -5.02 -15.83 6.25
CA ASN A 130 -5.45 -15.42 4.92
C ASN A 130 -6.93 -15.79 4.74
N TRP A 131 -7.73 -14.84 4.29
CA TRP A 131 -9.19 -14.93 4.19
C TRP A 131 -9.69 -14.50 2.83
N ILE A 132 -10.87 -15.00 2.47
CA ILE A 132 -11.72 -14.47 1.40
C ILE A 132 -13.08 -14.08 1.98
N ALA A 133 -13.53 -12.87 1.69
CA ALA A 133 -14.86 -12.39 2.02
C ALA A 133 -15.70 -12.26 0.75
N ARG A 134 -16.97 -12.72 0.82
CA ARG A 134 -17.98 -12.68 -0.24
C ARG A 134 -19.26 -12.10 0.30
N HIS A 135 -19.90 -11.20 -0.44
CA HIS A 135 -21.23 -10.74 -0.08
C HIS A 135 -22.27 -11.85 -0.31
N ASP A 136 -23.43 -11.75 0.34
CA ASP A 136 -24.55 -12.66 0.21
C ASP A 136 -25.79 -11.90 -0.28
N GLY A 137 -25.69 -11.39 -1.52
CA GLY A 137 -26.74 -10.58 -2.17
C GLY A 137 -26.61 -9.09 -1.92
N ASP A 138 -26.76 -8.60 -0.69
CA ASP A 138 -26.62 -7.19 -0.35
C ASP A 138 -25.21 -6.87 0.15
N PRO A 139 -24.38 -6.15 -0.62
CA PRO A 139 -23.00 -5.84 -0.23
C PRO A 139 -22.89 -4.85 0.96
N LYS A 140 -24.00 -4.23 1.35
CA LYS A 140 -24.07 -3.30 2.50
C LYS A 140 -24.22 -4.02 3.85
N GLN A 141 -24.49 -5.34 3.82
CA GLN A 141 -24.52 -6.19 5.01
C GLN A 141 -23.15 -6.85 5.25
N PRO A 142 -22.86 -7.36 6.46
CA PRO A 142 -21.64 -8.13 6.72
C PRO A 142 -21.52 -9.34 5.79
N TRP A 143 -20.30 -9.58 5.30
CA TRP A 143 -20.01 -10.59 4.30
C TRP A 143 -19.71 -11.96 4.92
N LYS A 144 -19.88 -13.02 4.15
CA LYS A 144 -19.40 -14.36 4.50
C LYS A 144 -17.88 -14.42 4.38
N VAL A 145 -17.21 -14.92 5.41
CA VAL A 145 -15.75 -14.99 5.47
C VAL A 145 -15.31 -16.44 5.58
N GLU A 146 -14.38 -16.83 4.72
CA GLU A 146 -13.78 -18.15 4.69
C GLU A 146 -12.25 -18.03 4.89
N LYS A 147 -11.68 -18.90 5.72
CA LYS A 147 -10.22 -18.96 5.87
C LYS A 147 -9.62 -19.75 4.71
N ILE A 148 -8.76 -19.09 3.94
CA ILE A 148 -8.00 -19.72 2.86
C ILE A 148 -6.84 -20.54 3.42
N ASP A 149 -6.00 -19.89 4.23
CA ASP A 149 -4.75 -20.47 4.71
C ASP A 149 -4.23 -19.74 5.96
N GLN A 150 -3.15 -20.26 6.51
CA GLN A 150 -2.39 -19.66 7.58
C GLN A 150 -0.90 -19.83 7.30
N PHE A 151 -0.17 -18.71 7.21
CA PHE A 151 1.29 -18.73 7.12
C PHE A 151 1.86 -17.54 7.89
N PRO A 152 2.88 -17.77 8.76
CA PRO A 152 3.44 -16.70 9.58
C PRO A 152 3.84 -15.48 8.77
N THR A 153 3.57 -14.29 9.32
CA THR A 153 3.91 -12.99 8.72
C THR A 153 3.33 -12.71 7.33
N SER A 154 2.25 -13.41 6.91
CA SER A 154 1.50 -13.03 5.69
C SER A 154 1.21 -11.55 5.71
N HIS A 155 1.64 -10.83 4.64
CA HIS A 155 1.73 -9.37 4.65
C HIS A 155 1.17 -8.71 3.39
N HIS A 156 1.29 -9.36 2.25
CA HIS A 156 0.81 -8.80 1.00
C HIS A 156 0.06 -9.84 0.17
N VAL A 157 -1.14 -9.50 -0.30
CA VAL A 157 -1.94 -10.29 -1.24
C VAL A 157 -2.18 -9.51 -2.53
N ALA A 158 -2.28 -10.23 -3.65
CA ALA A 158 -2.62 -9.64 -4.94
C ALA A 158 -3.27 -10.68 -5.86
N TRP A 159 -4.19 -10.26 -6.71
CA TRP A 159 -4.82 -11.11 -7.71
C TRP A 159 -4.11 -10.98 -9.06
N ALA A 160 -3.84 -12.11 -9.71
CA ALA A 160 -3.23 -12.15 -11.02
C ALA A 160 -3.76 -13.35 -11.83
N ASP A 161 -3.97 -13.17 -13.13
CA ASP A 161 -4.21 -14.27 -14.07
C ASP A 161 -2.85 -14.83 -14.52
N LEU A 162 -2.32 -15.75 -13.72
CA LEU A 162 -0.95 -16.26 -13.88
C LEU A 162 -0.81 -17.25 -15.05
N ASP A 163 -1.85 -18.00 -15.37
CA ASP A 163 -1.81 -18.98 -16.43
C ASP A 163 -2.55 -18.54 -17.73
N GLY A 164 -3.19 -17.37 -17.72
CA GLY A 164 -3.81 -16.74 -18.87
C GLY A 164 -5.14 -17.38 -19.27
N ASP A 165 -5.81 -18.07 -18.33
CA ASP A 165 -7.09 -18.73 -18.56
C ASP A 165 -8.30 -17.81 -18.31
N GLY A 166 -8.07 -16.61 -17.77
CA GLY A 166 -9.08 -15.61 -17.42
C GLY A 166 -9.56 -15.71 -15.98
N THR A 167 -9.16 -16.75 -15.23
CA THR A 167 -9.40 -16.87 -13.79
C THR A 167 -8.23 -16.26 -13.03
N LYS A 168 -8.50 -15.59 -11.91
CA LYS A 168 -7.43 -15.02 -11.08
C LYS A 168 -6.95 -16.03 -10.06
N GLU A 169 -5.62 -16.12 -9.90
CA GLU A 169 -4.96 -16.73 -8.76
C GLU A 169 -4.64 -15.68 -7.70
N LEU A 170 -4.65 -16.09 -6.43
CA LEU A 170 -4.24 -15.25 -5.32
C LEU A 170 -2.74 -15.45 -5.05
N LEU A 171 -1.98 -14.36 -5.10
CA LEU A 171 -0.60 -14.30 -4.62
C LEU A 171 -0.59 -13.94 -3.13
N ASN A 172 0.30 -14.54 -2.35
CA ASN A 172 0.59 -14.19 -0.96
C ASN A 172 2.10 -14.10 -0.75
N ALA A 173 2.54 -12.97 -0.21
CA ALA A 173 3.92 -12.77 0.19
C ALA A 173 4.00 -12.48 1.70
N PRO A 174 4.43 -13.45 2.52
CA PRO A 174 4.87 -13.18 3.88
C PRO A 174 5.99 -12.16 3.91
N LEU A 175 5.99 -11.28 4.93
CA LEU A 175 6.97 -10.20 5.04
C LEU A 175 8.41 -10.72 5.20
N ILE A 176 8.58 -11.77 6.04
CA ILE A 176 9.89 -12.32 6.42
C ILE A 176 9.84 -13.85 6.48
N GLY A 177 11.01 -14.46 6.43
CA GLY A 177 11.17 -15.87 6.78
C GLY A 177 10.92 -16.14 8.26
N GLU A 178 10.46 -17.35 8.60
CA GLU A 178 9.97 -17.69 9.94
C GLU A 178 11.00 -17.52 11.06
N LYS A 179 12.29 -17.60 10.74
CA LYS A 179 13.40 -17.44 11.70
C LYS A 179 14.00 -16.05 11.69
N SER A 180 13.50 -15.15 10.86
CA SER A 180 14.01 -13.78 10.75
C SER A 180 13.57 -12.94 11.94
N LEU A 181 14.50 -12.16 12.49
CA LEU A 181 14.32 -11.32 13.68
C LEU A 181 14.89 -9.93 13.45
N ALA A 182 14.31 -8.95 14.17
CA ALA A 182 14.89 -7.62 14.28
C ALA A 182 16.33 -7.66 14.85
N PRO A 183 17.19 -6.72 14.50
CA PRO A 183 16.92 -5.54 13.67
C PRO A 183 17.13 -5.77 12.16
N THR A 184 17.75 -6.86 11.73
CA THR A 184 18.21 -7.01 10.35
C THR A 184 17.26 -7.82 9.47
N TYR A 185 16.48 -8.76 10.00
CA TYR A 185 15.49 -9.59 9.32
C TYR A 185 16.04 -10.45 8.15
N ASP A 186 17.35 -10.69 8.11
CA ASP A 186 18.05 -11.39 7.03
C ASP A 186 18.53 -12.79 7.40
N GLN A 187 18.08 -13.31 8.56
CA GLN A 187 18.53 -14.62 9.07
C GLN A 187 17.86 -15.79 8.38
N ASP A 188 16.76 -15.57 7.68
CA ASP A 188 16.00 -16.59 6.97
C ASP A 188 15.46 -16.07 5.64
N LYS A 189 15.07 -16.98 4.75
CA LYS A 189 14.52 -16.66 3.44
C LYS A 189 13.00 -16.57 3.51
N ALA A 190 12.43 -15.57 2.84
CA ALA A 190 11.01 -15.40 2.69
C ALA A 190 10.51 -16.11 1.41
N SER A 191 9.20 -16.38 1.38
CA SER A 191 8.54 -17.09 0.29
C SER A 191 7.48 -16.25 -0.38
N VAL A 192 7.19 -16.56 -1.64
CA VAL A 192 5.97 -16.13 -2.33
C VAL A 192 5.17 -17.38 -2.65
N PHE A 193 3.86 -17.32 -2.36
CA PHE A 193 2.91 -18.39 -2.62
C PHE A 193 1.85 -17.93 -3.62
N TRP A 194 1.20 -18.91 -4.26
CA TRP A 194 -0.02 -18.70 -5.00
C TRP A 194 -1.07 -19.75 -4.63
N TYR A 195 -2.35 -19.40 -4.83
CA TYR A 195 -3.50 -20.25 -4.57
C TYR A 195 -4.46 -20.22 -5.75
N SER A 196 -4.93 -21.39 -6.16
CA SER A 196 -6.07 -21.50 -7.06
C SER A 196 -7.38 -21.21 -6.29
N THR A 197 -8.30 -20.48 -6.90
CA THR A 197 -9.63 -20.23 -6.33
C THR A 197 -10.53 -21.48 -6.27
N LYS A 198 -10.10 -22.59 -6.89
CA LYS A 198 -10.87 -23.85 -6.91
C LYS A 198 -10.80 -24.62 -5.61
N ASP A 199 -9.66 -24.60 -4.92
CA ASP A 199 -9.41 -25.44 -3.75
C ASP A 199 -8.57 -24.76 -2.65
N TRP A 200 -8.12 -23.54 -2.88
CA TRP A 200 -7.27 -22.75 -2.00
C TRP A 200 -5.97 -23.47 -1.57
N LYS A 201 -5.51 -24.40 -2.40
CA LYS A 201 -4.27 -25.11 -2.13
C LYS A 201 -3.08 -24.20 -2.29
N ARG A 202 -2.19 -24.19 -1.30
CA ARG A 202 -0.94 -23.42 -1.33
C ARG A 202 0.07 -24.05 -2.27
N HIS A 203 0.58 -23.24 -3.20
CA HIS A 203 1.69 -23.58 -4.09
C HIS A 203 2.83 -22.57 -3.91
N VAL A 204 4.06 -23.04 -4.09
CA VAL A 204 5.24 -22.21 -3.93
C VAL A 204 5.62 -21.59 -5.27
N VAL A 205 5.73 -20.26 -5.32
CA VAL A 205 6.41 -19.55 -6.41
C VAL A 205 7.92 -19.61 -6.20
N THR A 206 8.36 -19.20 -5.01
CA THR A 206 9.76 -19.23 -4.57
C THR A 206 9.81 -19.26 -3.04
N SER A 207 10.89 -19.83 -2.50
CA SER A 207 11.22 -19.80 -1.06
C SER A 207 12.68 -19.38 -0.85
N ASP A 208 13.20 -18.53 -1.73
CA ASP A 208 14.64 -18.23 -1.79
C ASP A 208 14.96 -16.73 -1.78
N ILE A 209 14.00 -15.88 -1.36
CA ILE A 209 14.21 -14.44 -1.27
C ILE A 209 14.82 -14.10 0.10
N PRO A 210 16.06 -13.60 0.18
CA PRO A 210 16.67 -13.26 1.46
C PRO A 210 15.93 -12.10 2.14
N GLY A 211 15.64 -12.26 3.43
CA GLY A 211 15.12 -11.22 4.28
C GLY A 211 13.67 -10.82 3.97
N ILE A 212 13.45 -9.54 3.69
CA ILE A 212 12.11 -8.95 3.58
C ILE A 212 11.57 -9.04 2.16
N ILE A 213 10.27 -9.38 2.04
CA ILE A 213 9.43 -9.12 0.88
C ILE A 213 8.37 -8.11 1.31
N HIS A 214 8.34 -6.93 0.67
CA HIS A 214 7.40 -5.89 1.09
C HIS A 214 6.26 -5.64 0.10
N ARG A 215 6.44 -5.98 -1.20
CA ARG A 215 5.40 -5.82 -2.23
C ARG A 215 5.40 -6.97 -3.22
N VAL A 216 4.21 -7.41 -3.59
CA VAL A 216 3.94 -8.17 -4.82
C VAL A 216 2.96 -7.37 -5.67
N ARG A 217 3.33 -7.05 -6.91
CA ARG A 217 2.52 -6.22 -7.80
C ARG A 217 2.29 -6.91 -9.14
N PRO A 218 1.09 -7.40 -9.43
CA PRO A 218 0.73 -7.90 -10.75
C PRO A 218 0.88 -6.83 -11.83
N VAL A 219 1.29 -7.26 -13.02
CA VAL A 219 1.51 -6.37 -14.16
C VAL A 219 1.39 -7.13 -15.48
N LYS A 220 0.79 -6.51 -16.49
CA LYS A 220 0.85 -6.98 -17.88
C LYS A 220 2.17 -6.53 -18.49
N TRP A 221 3.21 -7.38 -18.33
CA TRP A 221 4.57 -6.97 -18.67
C TRP A 221 4.92 -7.18 -20.14
N ASP A 222 4.61 -8.32 -20.70
CA ASP A 222 5.01 -8.72 -22.06
C ASP A 222 3.88 -8.65 -23.09
N GLY A 223 2.69 -8.18 -22.69
CA GLY A 223 1.49 -8.11 -23.53
C GLY A 223 0.82 -9.46 -23.79
N SER A 224 1.28 -10.53 -23.18
CA SER A 224 0.60 -11.84 -23.21
C SER A 224 -0.73 -11.80 -22.43
N LYS A 225 -1.50 -12.90 -22.52
CA LYS A 225 -2.69 -13.05 -21.69
C LYS A 225 -2.36 -13.23 -20.22
N ARG A 226 -1.19 -13.81 -19.91
CA ARG A 226 -0.72 -14.04 -18.55
C ARG A 226 -0.29 -12.73 -17.92
N GLU A 227 -0.63 -12.53 -16.68
CA GLU A 227 -0.05 -11.48 -15.87
C GLU A 227 1.26 -11.98 -15.24
N GLN A 228 2.28 -11.15 -15.31
CA GLN A 228 3.49 -11.28 -14.55
C GLN A 228 3.33 -10.50 -13.25
N PHE A 229 4.30 -10.61 -12.34
CA PHE A 229 4.29 -9.77 -11.14
C PHE A 229 5.69 -9.35 -10.74
N LEU A 230 5.77 -8.15 -10.20
CA LEU A 230 6.97 -7.61 -9.59
C LEU A 230 7.00 -7.92 -8.10
N VAL A 231 8.18 -8.17 -7.57
CA VAL A 231 8.43 -8.33 -6.13
C VAL A 231 9.47 -7.30 -5.72
N ALA A 232 9.10 -6.40 -4.77
CA ALA A 232 10.04 -5.54 -4.08
C ALA A 232 10.48 -6.21 -2.78
N SER A 233 11.78 -6.36 -2.60
CA SER A 233 12.37 -7.14 -1.51
C SER A 233 13.79 -6.66 -1.18
N PHE A 234 14.44 -7.33 -0.23
CA PHE A 234 15.88 -7.13 0.04
C PHE A 234 16.78 -7.49 -1.14
N GLU A 235 16.33 -8.33 -2.07
CA GLU A 235 17.05 -8.54 -3.33
C GLU A 235 16.96 -7.38 -4.31
N GLY A 236 16.05 -6.42 -4.06
CA GLY A 236 15.68 -5.35 -4.98
C GLY A 236 14.36 -5.64 -5.68
N ILE A 237 14.31 -5.51 -7.00
CA ILE A 237 13.11 -5.67 -7.82
C ILE A 237 13.24 -6.87 -8.73
N GLY A 238 12.47 -7.91 -8.46
CA GLY A 238 12.37 -9.13 -9.28
C GLY A 238 11.09 -9.15 -10.09
N LEU A 239 11.18 -9.49 -11.38
CA LEU A 239 10.04 -9.81 -12.24
C LEU A 239 9.86 -11.32 -12.31
N TYR A 240 8.66 -11.81 -12.04
CA TYR A 240 8.31 -13.21 -12.09
C TYR A 240 7.31 -13.47 -13.22
N SER A 241 7.58 -14.50 -14.00
CA SER A 241 6.75 -14.97 -15.11
C SER A 241 6.38 -16.43 -14.92
N ALA A 242 5.10 -16.76 -15.10
CA ALA A 242 4.61 -18.13 -15.00
C ALA A 242 4.62 -18.85 -16.37
N SER A 243 4.86 -20.15 -16.35
CA SER A 243 4.69 -21.07 -17.49
C SER A 243 3.95 -22.32 -17.04
N GLY A 244 3.28 -23.02 -17.97
CA GLY A 244 2.41 -24.15 -17.62
C GLY A 244 1.06 -23.66 -17.14
N SER A 245 0.26 -24.49 -16.45
CA SER A 245 -1.05 -24.17 -15.90
C SER A 245 -1.40 -25.07 -14.70
N GLY A 246 -2.34 -24.63 -13.87
CA GLY A 246 -2.77 -25.35 -12.68
C GLY A 246 -1.62 -25.73 -11.76
N ASP A 247 -1.68 -26.88 -11.08
CA ASP A 247 -0.65 -27.37 -10.15
C ASP A 247 0.74 -27.53 -10.79
N GLY A 248 0.82 -27.58 -12.12
CA GLY A 248 2.07 -27.69 -12.89
C GLY A 248 2.75 -26.35 -13.22
N MET A 249 2.20 -25.22 -12.78
CA MET A 249 2.80 -23.91 -13.02
C MET A 249 4.24 -23.83 -12.49
N LYS A 250 5.11 -23.24 -13.30
CA LYS A 250 6.52 -22.98 -12.96
C LYS A 250 6.79 -21.49 -13.12
N PHE A 251 7.70 -20.98 -12.32
CA PHE A 251 8.03 -19.56 -12.30
C PHE A 251 9.51 -19.33 -12.63
N GLU A 252 9.76 -18.32 -13.45
CA GLU A 252 11.09 -17.79 -13.72
C GLU A 252 11.20 -16.40 -13.14
N LYS A 253 12.36 -16.10 -12.53
CA LYS A 253 12.69 -14.79 -11.97
C LYS A 253 13.73 -14.09 -12.84
N GLN A 254 13.44 -12.84 -13.22
CA GLN A 254 14.41 -11.90 -13.77
C GLN A 254 14.63 -10.78 -12.75
N LEU A 255 15.84 -10.65 -12.24
CA LEU A 255 16.21 -9.51 -11.40
C LEU A 255 16.37 -8.27 -12.28
N LEU A 256 15.48 -7.27 -12.10
CA LEU A 256 15.56 -6.00 -12.83
C LEU A 256 16.62 -5.08 -12.22
N SER A 257 16.69 -5.05 -10.89
CA SER A 257 17.67 -4.27 -10.13
C SER A 257 17.85 -4.84 -8.74
N ALA A 258 19.08 -4.72 -8.20
CA ALA A 258 19.36 -5.04 -6.80
C ALA A 258 18.84 -3.98 -5.80
N GLY A 259 18.28 -2.87 -6.30
CA GLY A 259 17.80 -1.79 -5.46
C GLY A 259 18.93 -1.04 -4.74
N HIS A 260 18.63 -0.55 -3.56
CA HIS A 260 19.59 0.13 -2.70
C HIS A 260 20.62 -0.85 -2.10
N ALA A 261 21.91 -0.52 -2.19
CA ALA A 261 23.01 -1.44 -1.85
C ALA A 261 23.69 -1.03 -0.53
N GLU A 262 23.02 -1.26 0.59
CA GLU A 262 23.62 -1.17 1.93
C GLU A 262 23.47 -2.51 2.66
N LYS A 263 23.69 -2.52 3.99
CA LYS A 263 23.46 -3.68 4.83
C LYS A 263 22.01 -3.68 5.34
N ALA A 264 21.45 -4.88 5.56
CA ALA A 264 20.15 -5.04 6.20
C ALA A 264 20.09 -4.27 7.54
N PRO A 265 18.96 -3.61 7.86
CA PRO A 265 17.69 -3.60 7.11
C PRO A 265 17.61 -2.54 5.99
N ARG A 266 18.67 -1.77 5.73
CA ARG A 266 18.72 -0.74 4.69
C ARG A 266 19.17 -1.32 3.35
N LEU A 267 18.34 -2.19 2.78
CA LEU A 267 18.69 -2.99 1.60
C LEU A 267 17.49 -3.09 0.65
N GLY A 268 17.76 -3.24 -0.65
CA GLY A 268 16.80 -3.55 -1.69
C GLY A 268 15.76 -2.48 -1.93
N ALA A 269 14.49 -2.88 -2.01
CA ALA A 269 13.35 -2.03 -2.32
C ALA A 269 12.17 -2.25 -1.37
N SER A 270 11.45 -1.17 -1.04
CA SER A 270 10.22 -1.21 -0.23
C SER A 270 9.00 -1.48 -1.10
N ASP A 271 8.80 -0.71 -2.15
CA ASP A 271 7.68 -0.86 -3.07
C ASP A 271 8.11 -0.62 -4.52
N VAL A 272 7.27 -1.04 -5.45
CA VAL A 272 7.51 -0.92 -6.88
C VAL A 272 6.22 -0.58 -7.62
N GLY A 273 6.29 0.41 -8.53
CA GLY A 273 5.23 0.79 -9.45
C GLY A 273 5.73 0.76 -10.89
N VAL A 274 4.82 0.62 -11.84
CA VAL A 274 5.15 0.65 -13.27
C VAL A 274 4.42 1.81 -13.93
N GLY A 275 5.17 2.64 -14.63
CA GLY A 275 4.65 3.75 -15.39
C GLY A 275 5.03 3.68 -16.87
N THR A 276 4.37 4.52 -17.65
CA THR A 276 4.59 4.67 -19.07
C THR A 276 4.85 6.12 -19.46
N GLN A 277 5.71 6.31 -20.43
CA GLN A 277 5.95 7.56 -21.09
C GLN A 277 6.05 7.30 -22.59
N ASN A 278 5.13 7.87 -23.38
CA ASN A 278 5.11 7.68 -24.85
C ASN A 278 5.18 6.19 -25.25
N GLY A 279 4.48 5.31 -24.52
CA GLY A 279 4.49 3.87 -24.74
C GLY A 279 5.75 3.15 -24.25
N THR A 280 6.74 3.86 -23.72
CA THR A 280 7.93 3.27 -23.09
C THR A 280 7.71 3.15 -21.59
N ARG A 281 8.04 1.97 -21.04
CA ARG A 281 7.87 1.67 -19.63
C ARG A 281 9.03 2.22 -18.80
N PHE A 282 8.71 2.73 -17.62
CA PHE A 282 9.65 2.92 -16.52
C PHE A 282 9.15 2.23 -15.26
N VAL A 283 10.04 2.02 -14.30
CA VAL A 283 9.68 1.48 -12.98
C VAL A 283 10.03 2.51 -11.92
N ALA A 284 9.09 2.76 -11.01
CA ALA A 284 9.30 3.60 -9.84
C ALA A 284 9.41 2.76 -8.58
N SER A 285 10.22 3.18 -7.62
CA SER A 285 10.43 2.47 -6.36
C SER A 285 10.68 3.43 -5.21
N VAL A 286 10.35 2.99 -4.00
CA VAL A 286 10.86 3.57 -2.74
C VAL A 286 11.94 2.65 -2.21
N GLU A 287 13.12 3.19 -1.89
CA GLU A 287 14.32 2.44 -1.48
C GLU A 287 15.09 3.14 -0.36
N PRO A 288 15.83 2.35 0.45
CA PRO A 288 15.70 0.91 0.69
C PRO A 288 14.35 0.55 1.32
N TRP A 289 14.20 -0.65 1.88
CA TRP A 289 13.01 -0.99 2.66
C TRP A 289 12.71 0.05 3.74
N HIS A 290 11.48 0.63 3.73
CA HIS A 290 11.07 1.80 4.51
C HIS A 290 12.10 2.95 4.43
N GLY A 291 12.62 3.18 3.23
CA GLY A 291 13.74 4.09 3.01
C GLY A 291 13.36 5.52 2.70
N ASN A 292 14.34 6.23 2.22
CA ASN A 292 14.25 7.67 1.98
C ASN A 292 14.36 8.06 0.51
N GLU A 293 14.63 7.13 -0.38
CA GLU A 293 14.86 7.42 -1.81
C GLU A 293 13.62 7.10 -2.63
N VAL A 294 13.22 8.01 -3.51
CA VAL A 294 12.32 7.76 -4.64
C VAL A 294 13.19 7.55 -5.87
N VAL A 295 13.04 6.40 -6.49
CA VAL A 295 13.91 5.92 -7.55
C VAL A 295 13.13 5.64 -8.81
N ILE A 296 13.71 6.02 -9.96
CA ILE A 296 13.19 5.69 -11.29
C ILE A 296 14.20 4.78 -11.98
N TYR A 297 13.67 3.74 -12.58
CA TYR A 297 14.41 2.84 -13.43
C TYR A 297 13.94 2.98 -14.86
N THR A 298 14.87 3.21 -15.76
CA THR A 298 14.62 3.24 -17.21
C THR A 298 15.50 2.24 -17.93
N GLN A 299 15.04 1.73 -19.07
CA GLN A 299 15.79 0.75 -19.81
C GLN A 299 16.67 1.41 -20.85
N LYS A 300 17.97 1.11 -20.85
CA LYS A 300 18.94 1.56 -21.83
C LYS A 300 19.77 0.38 -22.30
N SER A 301 19.79 0.16 -23.61
CA SER A 301 20.53 -0.97 -24.23
C SER A 301 20.26 -2.32 -23.54
N GLY A 302 18.98 -2.58 -23.17
CA GLY A 302 18.56 -3.83 -22.52
C GLY A 302 18.86 -3.93 -21.02
N LYS A 303 19.44 -2.90 -20.41
CA LYS A 303 19.73 -2.86 -18.95
C LYS A 303 18.87 -1.81 -18.27
N TRP A 304 18.48 -2.08 -17.04
CA TRP A 304 17.77 -1.12 -16.19
C TRP A 304 18.79 -0.23 -15.50
N GLU A 305 18.67 1.09 -15.71
CA GLU A 305 19.49 2.11 -15.07
C GLU A 305 18.72 2.73 -13.91
N ARG A 306 19.32 2.75 -12.72
CA ARG A 306 18.77 3.30 -11.48
C ARG A 306 19.08 4.80 -11.36
N ARG A 307 18.06 5.61 -11.08
CA ARG A 307 18.20 7.04 -10.83
C ARG A 307 17.38 7.45 -9.60
N VAL A 308 18.03 8.00 -8.60
CA VAL A 308 17.36 8.65 -7.45
C VAL A 308 16.86 10.02 -7.92
N ILE A 309 15.56 10.26 -7.81
CA ILE A 309 14.94 11.57 -8.12
C ILE A 309 14.66 12.39 -6.88
N PHE A 310 14.60 11.76 -5.71
CA PHE A 310 14.41 12.40 -4.41
C PHE A 310 14.94 11.49 -3.29
N ASP A 311 15.55 12.09 -2.24
CA ASP A 311 16.25 11.36 -1.18
C ASP A 311 15.82 11.76 0.25
N LYS A 312 14.67 12.45 0.38
CA LYS A 312 14.22 13.05 1.65
C LYS A 312 12.88 12.55 2.14
N VAL A 313 12.41 11.38 1.64
CA VAL A 313 11.25 10.72 2.22
C VAL A 313 11.60 10.23 3.63
N SER A 314 10.64 10.27 4.54
CA SER A 314 10.84 9.86 5.93
C SER A 314 10.20 8.51 6.20
N SER A 315 10.91 7.43 5.91
CA SER A 315 10.39 6.07 5.99
C SER A 315 9.26 5.82 4.98
N GLY A 316 9.61 5.94 3.69
CA GLY A 316 8.70 5.71 2.58
C GLY A 316 8.14 4.29 2.59
N HIS A 317 6.84 4.17 2.37
CA HIS A 317 6.15 2.89 2.50
C HIS A 317 5.71 2.34 1.15
N GLU A 318 4.92 3.12 0.39
CA GLU A 318 4.39 2.73 -0.91
C GLU A 318 4.68 3.78 -1.98
N VAL A 319 4.60 3.35 -3.24
CA VAL A 319 4.64 4.18 -4.43
C VAL A 319 3.39 3.92 -5.29
N ALA A 320 2.69 5.00 -5.67
CA ALA A 320 1.67 4.95 -6.72
C ALA A 320 2.21 5.59 -8.00
N VAL A 321 1.73 5.11 -9.15
CA VAL A 321 2.12 5.62 -10.46
C VAL A 321 0.85 5.85 -11.28
N VAL A 322 0.61 7.11 -11.69
CA VAL A 322 -0.62 7.54 -12.33
C VAL A 322 -0.42 8.91 -13.00
N ASP A 323 -1.02 9.14 -14.17
CA ASP A 323 -1.03 10.46 -14.81
C ASP A 323 -1.98 11.41 -14.06
N LEU A 324 -1.41 12.33 -13.27
CA LEU A 324 -2.16 13.30 -12.46
C LEU A 324 -2.39 14.63 -13.17
N ASN A 325 -1.58 14.95 -14.18
CA ASN A 325 -1.65 16.24 -14.85
C ASN A 325 -2.28 16.18 -16.24
N GLY A 326 -2.70 15.00 -16.70
CA GLY A 326 -3.40 14.76 -17.95
C GLY A 326 -2.51 14.93 -19.18
N ASP A 327 -1.18 14.77 -19.06
CA ASP A 327 -0.25 14.99 -20.15
C ASP A 327 0.18 13.70 -20.89
N GLY A 328 -0.40 12.56 -20.47
CA GLY A 328 -0.16 11.23 -21.06
C GLY A 328 1.12 10.56 -20.57
N ARG A 329 1.76 11.10 -19.54
CA ARG A 329 2.89 10.50 -18.84
C ARG A 329 2.48 10.18 -17.41
N ASP A 330 2.82 9.00 -16.94
CA ASP A 330 2.54 8.64 -15.57
C ASP A 330 3.49 9.38 -14.60
N ASP A 331 2.90 10.01 -13.59
CA ASP A 331 3.57 10.66 -12.47
C ASP A 331 3.82 9.67 -11.35
N VAL A 332 4.65 10.05 -10.38
CA VAL A 332 4.99 9.20 -9.24
C VAL A 332 4.55 9.85 -7.94
N VAL A 333 3.91 9.07 -7.08
CA VAL A 333 3.50 9.47 -5.73
C VAL A 333 4.20 8.58 -4.72
N ALA A 334 4.92 9.16 -3.77
CA ALA A 334 5.52 8.43 -2.67
C ALA A 334 4.90 8.84 -1.33
N ASN A 335 4.57 7.85 -0.53
CA ASN A 335 4.01 8.06 0.80
C ASN A 335 5.10 8.01 1.86
N ASP A 336 4.86 8.69 2.94
CA ASP A 336 5.82 8.84 4.03
C ASP A 336 5.10 8.82 5.38
N ASN A 337 5.55 7.95 6.25
CA ASN A 337 4.93 7.78 7.56
C ASN A 337 5.54 8.65 8.67
N GLY A 338 6.45 9.56 8.33
CA GLY A 338 6.96 10.58 9.24
C GLY A 338 7.87 10.07 10.37
N ARG A 339 8.45 8.89 10.25
CA ARG A 339 9.42 8.43 11.25
C ARG A 339 10.68 9.29 11.21
N VAL A 340 11.19 9.65 12.39
CA VAL A 340 12.49 10.29 12.50
C VAL A 340 13.59 9.34 12.06
N THR A 341 14.36 9.75 11.07
CA THR A 341 15.51 9.00 10.55
C THR A 341 16.74 9.92 10.47
N PRO A 342 17.95 9.40 10.35
CA PRO A 342 19.14 10.23 10.14
C PRO A 342 19.04 11.11 8.88
N GLN A 343 18.33 10.65 7.85
CA GLN A 343 18.13 11.37 6.59
C GLN A 343 16.98 12.39 6.66
N ASN A 344 16.05 12.20 7.61
CA ASN A 344 14.99 13.14 7.92
C ASN A 344 14.84 13.31 9.43
N PRO A 345 15.71 14.12 10.06
CA PRO A 345 15.74 14.29 11.52
C PRO A 345 14.49 14.99 12.09
N ASN A 346 13.70 15.64 11.24
CA ASN A 346 12.47 16.31 11.65
C ASN A 346 11.26 15.37 11.56
N GLY A 347 11.37 14.21 10.90
CA GLY A 347 10.30 13.22 10.79
C GLY A 347 9.01 13.78 10.21
N THR A 348 9.09 14.67 9.21
CA THR A 348 7.90 15.29 8.62
C THR A 348 7.19 14.31 7.71
N PRO A 349 5.94 13.90 8.03
CA PRO A 349 5.19 12.93 7.24
C PRO A 349 4.65 13.53 5.95
N GLY A 350 4.10 12.69 5.06
CA GLY A 350 3.30 13.25 3.99
C GLY A 350 3.09 12.43 2.73
N VAL A 351 2.58 13.14 1.72
CA VAL A 351 2.41 12.66 0.35
C VAL A 351 3.22 13.54 -0.60
N HIS A 352 4.13 12.91 -1.31
CA HIS A 352 5.08 13.52 -2.23
C HIS A 352 4.68 13.16 -3.67
N VAL A 353 4.42 14.18 -4.50
CA VAL A 353 4.05 14.03 -5.91
C VAL A 353 5.21 14.50 -6.79
N PHE A 354 5.56 13.69 -7.77
CA PHE A 354 6.62 13.96 -8.74
C PHE A 354 6.01 13.88 -10.14
N PHE A 355 5.85 15.04 -10.79
CA PHE A 355 5.35 15.11 -12.16
C PHE A 355 6.46 14.76 -13.15
N ALA A 356 6.13 13.87 -14.08
CA ALA A 356 7.08 13.32 -15.03
C ALA A 356 7.56 14.37 -16.04
N PRO A 357 8.88 14.52 -16.25
CA PRO A 357 9.42 15.36 -17.31
C PRO A 357 9.17 14.77 -18.70
N ALA A 358 9.48 15.52 -19.75
CA ALA A 358 9.41 15.05 -21.14
C ALA A 358 10.33 13.84 -21.42
N ASP A 359 11.38 13.66 -20.63
CA ASP A 359 12.26 12.49 -20.63
C ASP A 359 12.46 12.02 -19.19
N VAL A 360 11.83 10.93 -18.80
CA VAL A 360 11.89 10.38 -17.43
C VAL A 360 13.28 9.89 -17.03
N ALA A 361 14.14 9.57 -18.03
CA ALA A 361 15.48 9.06 -17.76
C ALA A 361 16.44 10.18 -17.33
N THR A 362 16.32 11.36 -17.91
CA THR A 362 17.31 12.43 -17.74
C THR A 362 16.73 13.76 -17.26
N GLY A 363 15.43 14.00 -17.50
CA GLY A 363 14.74 15.25 -17.17
C GLY A 363 14.56 15.45 -15.66
N GLU A 364 14.33 16.68 -15.26
CA GLU A 364 14.07 17.05 -13.86
C GLU A 364 12.59 16.84 -13.55
N TRP A 365 12.30 16.04 -12.50
CA TRP A 365 10.95 15.80 -12.03
C TRP A 365 10.45 16.98 -11.21
N THR A 366 9.25 17.47 -11.50
CA THR A 366 8.67 18.57 -10.75
C THR A 366 8.06 18.05 -9.46
N TYR A 367 8.56 18.50 -8.33
CA TYR A 367 8.17 18.03 -7.00
C TYR A 367 7.13 18.93 -6.35
N VAL A 368 6.08 18.32 -5.77
CA VAL A 368 5.09 18.97 -4.90
C VAL A 368 4.80 18.07 -3.71
N ARG A 369 4.69 18.66 -2.53
CA ARG A 369 4.18 18.00 -1.32
C ARG A 369 2.74 18.43 -1.09
N ILE A 370 1.80 17.50 -1.10
CA ILE A 370 0.36 17.77 -0.97
C ILE A 370 -0.18 17.49 0.43
N GLU A 371 0.56 16.76 1.25
CA GLU A 371 0.26 16.51 2.66
C GLU A 371 1.55 16.66 3.48
N ASP A 372 1.47 17.33 4.64
CA ASP A 372 2.64 17.57 5.50
C ASP A 372 2.34 17.39 7.01
N LYS A 373 1.13 16.91 7.35
CA LYS A 373 0.66 16.76 8.73
C LYS A 373 0.33 15.32 9.10
N LEU A 374 -0.19 14.56 8.14
CA LEU A 374 -0.62 13.18 8.36
C LEU A 374 0.38 12.19 7.79
N ALA A 375 0.75 11.21 8.62
CA ALA A 375 1.54 10.07 8.19
C ALA A 375 0.69 9.19 7.28
N MET A 376 1.09 9.05 6.01
CA MET A 376 0.42 8.22 5.02
C MET A 376 1.26 7.01 4.68
N ASN A 377 0.64 5.82 4.61
CA ASN A 377 1.30 4.57 4.27
C ASN A 377 0.97 4.12 2.85
N SER A 378 -0.24 4.42 2.37
CA SER A 378 -0.77 3.92 1.11
C SER A 378 -1.57 5.01 0.40
N CYS A 379 -1.36 5.14 -0.92
CA CYS A 379 -2.19 5.95 -1.80
C CYS A 379 -2.51 5.19 -3.10
N VAL A 380 -3.69 5.43 -3.65
CA VAL A 380 -4.10 4.97 -4.97
C VAL A 380 -4.57 6.16 -5.81
N GLY A 381 -4.19 6.16 -7.10
CA GLY A 381 -4.65 7.15 -8.08
C GLY A 381 -5.93 6.66 -8.75
N VAL A 382 -6.96 7.50 -8.77
CA VAL A 382 -8.27 7.19 -9.36
C VAL A 382 -9.07 8.48 -9.58
N ASP A 383 -9.89 8.53 -10.61
CA ASP A 383 -10.93 9.57 -10.76
C ASP A 383 -12.09 9.21 -9.80
N ILE A 384 -12.04 9.75 -8.56
CA ILE A 384 -13.00 9.39 -7.51
C ILE A 384 -14.32 10.15 -7.63
N ASN A 385 -14.30 11.35 -8.22
CA ASN A 385 -15.46 12.24 -8.35
C ASN A 385 -16.11 12.24 -9.74
N GLY A 386 -15.53 11.54 -10.73
CA GLY A 386 -16.07 11.40 -12.08
C GLY A 386 -15.78 12.61 -13.01
N ASP A 387 -14.80 13.44 -12.66
CA ASP A 387 -14.46 14.63 -13.43
C ASP A 387 -13.39 14.42 -14.52
N ARG A 388 -12.93 13.17 -14.69
CA ARG A 388 -11.92 12.70 -15.64
C ARG A 388 -10.48 13.14 -15.33
N ARG A 389 -10.22 13.57 -14.13
CA ARG A 389 -8.87 13.78 -13.60
C ARG A 389 -8.60 12.71 -12.54
N ASN A 390 -7.40 12.17 -12.54
CA ASN A 390 -7.03 11.26 -11.47
C ASN A 390 -6.78 12.05 -10.18
N ASP A 391 -7.49 11.66 -9.13
CA ASP A 391 -7.30 12.08 -7.75
C ASP A 391 -6.39 11.09 -7.02
N LEU A 392 -6.11 11.35 -5.74
CA LEU A 392 -5.41 10.42 -4.87
C LEU A 392 -6.27 10.09 -3.66
N VAL A 393 -6.49 8.81 -3.38
CA VAL A 393 -7.09 8.34 -2.12
C VAL A 393 -6.00 7.73 -1.27
N CYS A 394 -5.84 8.22 -0.03
CA CYS A 394 -4.73 7.84 0.85
C CYS A 394 -5.22 7.47 2.25
N THR A 395 -4.46 6.59 2.92
CA THR A 395 -4.59 6.28 4.34
C THR A 395 -3.24 6.05 4.99
N GLY A 396 -3.19 6.12 6.32
CA GLY A 396 -1.98 5.82 7.05
C GLY A 396 -2.11 5.94 8.56
N ALA A 397 -1.01 5.75 9.25
CA ALA A 397 -0.92 5.81 10.71
C ALA A 397 -1.30 7.19 11.27
N GLY A 398 -1.34 8.23 10.45
CA GLY A 398 -1.76 9.59 10.82
C GLY A 398 -3.22 9.74 11.20
N GLY A 399 -4.07 8.73 10.95
CA GLY A 399 -5.41 8.62 11.51
C GLY A 399 -6.53 9.20 10.63
N ALA A 400 -6.48 8.99 9.32
CA ALA A 400 -7.58 9.31 8.40
C ALA A 400 -7.57 8.40 7.17
N ILE A 401 -8.72 8.28 6.52
CA ILE A 401 -8.85 7.99 5.10
C ILE A 401 -9.18 9.33 4.44
N ARG A 402 -8.38 9.75 3.49
CA ARG A 402 -8.48 11.06 2.85
C ARG A 402 -8.32 10.94 1.34
N TRP A 403 -9.10 11.73 0.59
CA TRP A 403 -8.81 11.89 -0.82
C TRP A 403 -8.38 13.33 -1.12
N TYR A 404 -7.52 13.47 -2.11
CA TYR A 404 -6.97 14.73 -2.57
C TYR A 404 -7.51 14.97 -3.96
N GLU A 405 -8.48 15.87 -4.05
CA GLU A 405 -9.12 16.26 -5.30
C GLU A 405 -8.15 17.01 -6.19
N ASN A 406 -8.01 16.55 -7.41
CA ASN A 406 -7.20 17.17 -8.43
C ASN A 406 -7.98 18.34 -9.07
N MET A 407 -7.67 19.56 -8.66
CA MET A 407 -8.32 20.78 -9.13
C MET A 407 -7.86 21.24 -10.52
N GLY A 408 -6.95 20.48 -11.18
CA GLY A 408 -6.30 20.87 -12.42
C GLY A 408 -5.23 21.96 -12.23
N LYS A 409 -4.75 22.49 -13.38
CA LYS A 409 -3.70 23.52 -13.47
C LYS A 409 -4.26 24.92 -13.32
#